data_7fb5f77cd952b0939f2429d8549f2ac2
#
_entry.id   7fb5f77cd952b0939f2429d8549f2ac2
#
_cell.length_a   1.000
_cell.length_b   1.000
_cell.length_c   1.000
_cell.angle_alpha   90.00
_cell.angle_beta   90.00
_cell.angle_gamma   90.00
#
_symmetry.space_group_name_H-M   'P 1'
#
loop_
_entity.id
_entity.type
_entity.pdbx_description
1 polymer ?
#
loop_
_entity_poly.entity_id
_entity_poly.type
_entity_poly.pdbx_seq_one_letter_code
_entity_poly.pdbx_strand_id
1 'polypeptide(L)'
;MLRFIFLILLISFHILSATPQSVSKLPIIKLNGNFGYDYQDGTVSIIYPDGSSDNNLSARIKWRGGTTNAEGKHKRNYKIKFDEDQQFFGFRKDNNWILDAGQADLFRLRNRIATELWNDIAIKPYYQNNEPEVLTGVRGIIVELFINNEYRGIYCLTEAMDRKQLKLKKFDKNSGLIKGGLWKSESYSNSLMWEAPPYNNRSDRWGAFEVKYPELDDLEETDYSTLYNAISFVVNSSDEEFAAHVSEYFDMPVIIDYYIFLNTLNAFDNVGKNMYWAVYDKTKDKKLTLAVWDLDATVGAKWLREWAVPEFTINVNMKLYERLKTLNPDNFIQRVNERYHELRNNYLSTDNLISRYDKYYQMLKESGAARREEQKWSMDSDVNGEVIDFDSEIVYIKDWITRHMLYLDNHVFPISTYIHELNNNNRAINNIYNLKGQRIINPQKGIYIRNGKKYVVK
;
A
#
# COMPACT_ATOMS: atom_id res chain seq x y z
N MET A 1 47.87 -76.03 20.59
CA MET A 1 48.13 -75.11 19.51
C MET A 1 46.75 -74.46 19.10
N LEU A 2 46.43 -73.35 19.70
CA LEU A 2 45.15 -72.63 19.43
C LEU A 2 45.39 -71.63 18.30
N ARG A 3 44.68 -71.76 17.22
CA ARG A 3 44.67 -70.73 16.13
C ARG A 3 43.51 -69.76 16.39
N PHE A 4 43.86 -68.49 16.65
CA PHE A 4 42.97 -67.39 16.68
C PHE A 4 42.67 -66.91 15.24
N ILE A 5 41.40 -66.92 14.82
CA ILE A 5 40.92 -66.35 13.59
C ILE A 5 40.38 -64.93 13.92
N PHE A 6 41.07 -63.89 13.44
CA PHE A 6 40.58 -62.48 13.50
C PHE A 6 39.58 -62.24 12.35
N LEU A 7 38.34 -62.01 12.70
CA LEU A 7 37.30 -61.55 11.74
C LEU A 7 37.32 -60.04 11.71
N ILE A 8 37.79 -59.41 10.61
CA ILE A 8 37.79 -57.99 10.41
C ILE A 8 36.40 -57.66 9.77
N LEU A 9 35.48 -57.03 10.53
CA LEU A 9 34.25 -56.45 10.03
C LEU A 9 34.56 -55.10 9.38
N LEU A 10 34.52 -55.03 8.06
CA LEU A 10 34.54 -53.76 7.30
C LEU A 10 33.15 -53.13 7.36
N ILE A 11 32.98 -52.13 8.23
CA ILE A 11 31.78 -51.26 8.22
C ILE A 11 32.03 -50.18 7.15
N SER A 12 31.42 -50.36 5.99
CA SER A 12 31.37 -49.34 4.96
C SER A 12 30.40 -48.21 5.38
N PHE A 13 30.99 -47.09 5.85
CA PHE A 13 30.23 -45.85 6.02
C PHE A 13 29.86 -45.30 4.63
N HIS A 14 28.62 -45.47 4.23
CA HIS A 14 28.08 -44.69 3.13
C HIS A 14 27.81 -43.26 3.65
N ILE A 15 28.72 -42.35 3.37
CA ILE A 15 28.48 -40.93 3.51
C ILE A 15 27.47 -40.58 2.40
N LEU A 16 26.18 -40.49 2.75
CA LEU A 16 25.22 -39.79 1.90
C LEU A 16 25.72 -38.36 1.80
N SER A 17 26.33 -38.00 0.71
CA SER A 17 26.55 -36.62 0.31
C SER A 17 25.19 -36.03 0.03
N ALA A 18 24.55 -35.42 1.03
CA ALA A 18 23.43 -34.51 0.80
C ALA A 18 23.94 -33.41 -0.13
N THR A 19 23.54 -33.43 -1.37
CA THR A 19 23.67 -32.26 -2.26
C THR A 19 23.16 -31.06 -1.48
N PRO A 20 23.89 -29.97 -1.36
CA PRO A 20 23.35 -28.78 -0.71
C PRO A 20 22.16 -28.35 -1.51
N GLN A 21 20.97 -28.47 -0.94
CA GLN A 21 19.77 -27.86 -1.45
C GLN A 21 20.11 -26.36 -1.62
N SER A 22 20.02 -25.82 -2.82
CA SER A 22 20.33 -24.42 -3.08
C SER A 22 19.40 -23.58 -2.21
N VAL A 23 19.90 -23.14 -1.08
CA VAL A 23 19.14 -22.25 -0.18
C VAL A 23 18.91 -20.97 -0.98
N SER A 24 17.65 -20.66 -1.24
CA SER A 24 17.25 -19.40 -1.85
C SER A 24 17.87 -18.25 -1.06
N LYS A 25 18.87 -17.59 -1.64
CA LYS A 25 19.55 -16.47 -0.98
C LYS A 25 18.80 -15.18 -1.29
N LEU A 26 18.42 -14.42 -0.27
CA LEU A 26 17.98 -13.04 -0.47
C LEU A 26 19.13 -12.19 -1.01
N PRO A 27 18.84 -11.13 -1.80
CA PRO A 27 19.86 -10.15 -2.11
C PRO A 27 20.44 -9.54 -0.83
N ILE A 28 21.71 -9.21 -0.84
CA ILE A 28 22.40 -8.57 0.28
C ILE A 28 22.80 -7.16 -0.12
N ILE A 29 22.47 -6.18 0.74
CA ILE A 29 22.98 -4.82 0.63
C ILE A 29 24.00 -4.58 1.72
N LYS A 30 25.15 -4.02 1.35
CA LYS A 30 26.18 -3.57 2.27
C LYS A 30 26.36 -2.07 2.17
N LEU A 31 26.22 -1.39 3.30
CA LEU A 31 26.52 0.02 3.44
C LEU A 31 27.83 0.17 4.23
N ASN A 32 28.74 1.01 3.76
CA ASN A 32 29.93 1.38 4.50
C ASN A 32 29.93 2.89 4.74
N GLY A 33 30.03 3.28 6.00
CA GLY A 33 30.01 4.67 6.45
C GLY A 33 29.38 4.82 7.83
N ASN A 34 29.36 6.05 8.34
CA ASN A 34 28.67 6.41 9.58
C ASN A 34 27.49 7.30 9.25
N PHE A 35 26.25 6.85 9.52
CA PHE A 35 25.04 7.50 9.09
C PHE A 35 24.26 8.10 10.25
N GLY A 36 23.64 9.24 10.00
CA GLY A 36 22.88 10.02 10.97
C GLY A 36 21.66 10.70 10.33
N TYR A 37 21.17 11.75 10.97
CA TYR A 37 20.05 12.55 10.48
C TYR A 37 20.34 13.28 9.18
N ASP A 38 21.60 13.72 8.99
CA ASP A 38 22.06 14.39 7.79
C ASP A 38 22.72 13.41 6.83
N TYR A 39 22.77 13.78 5.56
CA TYR A 39 23.47 13.00 4.54
C TYR A 39 24.96 12.91 4.85
N GLN A 40 25.47 11.69 4.88
CA GLN A 40 26.89 11.37 5.02
C GLN A 40 27.34 10.57 3.81
N ASP A 41 28.59 10.79 3.40
CA ASP A 41 29.20 10.03 2.32
C ASP A 41 29.41 8.57 2.74
N GLY A 42 29.18 7.66 1.81
CA GLY A 42 29.35 6.24 2.02
C GLY A 42 29.35 5.47 0.71
N THR A 43 29.48 4.17 0.81
CA THR A 43 29.37 3.27 -0.34
C THR A 43 28.27 2.23 -0.14
N VAL A 44 27.70 1.81 -1.26
CA VAL A 44 26.70 0.76 -1.34
C VAL A 44 27.23 -0.37 -2.21
N SER A 45 27.15 -1.61 -1.71
CA SER A 45 27.37 -2.80 -2.55
C SER A 45 26.13 -3.66 -2.50
N ILE A 46 25.75 -4.24 -3.64
CA ILE A 46 24.61 -5.15 -3.77
C ILE A 46 25.15 -6.49 -4.24
N ILE A 47 24.80 -7.56 -3.54
CA ILE A 47 25.11 -8.94 -3.92
C ILE A 47 23.78 -9.59 -4.30
N TYR A 48 23.71 -10.05 -5.55
CA TYR A 48 22.51 -10.68 -6.10
C TYR A 48 22.44 -12.18 -5.73
N PRO A 49 21.24 -12.81 -5.80
CA PRO A 49 21.08 -14.23 -5.48
C PRO A 49 21.92 -15.17 -6.33
N ASP A 50 22.27 -14.78 -7.56
CA ASP A 50 23.12 -15.54 -8.49
C ASP A 50 24.62 -15.41 -8.19
N GLY A 51 24.98 -14.59 -7.19
CA GLY A 51 26.36 -14.32 -6.77
C GLY A 51 27.03 -13.16 -7.50
N SER A 52 26.39 -12.55 -8.50
CA SER A 52 26.88 -11.31 -9.10
C SER A 52 26.79 -10.15 -8.12
N SER A 53 27.51 -9.06 -8.37
CA SER A 53 27.49 -7.92 -7.47
C SER A 53 27.80 -6.59 -8.14
N ASP A 54 27.17 -5.53 -7.64
CA ASP A 54 27.59 -4.15 -7.84
C ASP A 54 28.34 -3.70 -6.60
N ASN A 55 29.55 -3.20 -6.74
CA ASN A 55 30.42 -2.95 -5.60
C ASN A 55 30.81 -1.49 -5.47
N ASN A 56 30.80 -1.00 -4.22
CA ASN A 56 31.35 0.30 -3.82
C ASN A 56 30.76 1.49 -4.60
N LEU A 57 29.46 1.44 -4.90
CA LEU A 57 28.75 2.56 -5.53
C LEU A 57 28.74 3.75 -4.56
N SER A 58 29.24 4.90 -4.99
CA SER A 58 29.28 6.11 -4.19
C SER A 58 27.87 6.66 -3.96
N ALA A 59 27.58 6.99 -2.71
CA ALA A 59 26.27 7.52 -2.33
C ALA A 59 26.35 8.37 -1.08
N ARG A 60 25.41 9.31 -0.95
CA ARG A 60 25.10 9.96 0.33
C ARG A 60 23.94 9.28 0.98
N ILE A 61 24.08 8.94 2.25
CA ILE A 61 23.12 8.11 3.00
C ILE A 61 22.76 8.83 4.28
N LYS A 62 21.47 8.77 4.64
CA LYS A 62 20.98 9.29 5.93
C LYS A 62 19.87 8.43 6.51
N TRP A 63 19.63 8.58 7.80
CA TRP A 63 18.41 8.07 8.43
C TRP A 63 17.18 8.78 7.87
N ARG A 64 16.05 8.07 7.84
CA ARG A 64 14.78 8.63 7.43
C ARG A 64 13.61 8.14 8.27
N GLY A 65 12.50 8.87 8.21
CA GLY A 65 11.28 8.59 8.94
C GLY A 65 11.14 9.49 10.17
N GLY A 66 9.93 9.57 10.70
CA GLY A 66 9.63 10.28 11.94
C GLY A 66 9.92 9.40 13.15
N THR A 67 8.95 8.56 13.52
CA THR A 67 9.00 7.68 14.70
C THR A 67 10.17 6.71 14.69
N THR A 68 10.52 6.13 13.53
CA THR A 68 11.65 5.20 13.37
C THR A 68 13.02 5.84 13.59
N ASN A 69 13.11 7.17 13.61
CA ASN A 69 14.34 7.90 13.92
C ASN A 69 14.39 8.45 15.34
N ALA A 70 13.35 8.24 16.16
CA ALA A 70 13.35 8.70 17.54
C ALA A 70 14.53 8.14 18.34
N GLU A 71 14.91 8.83 19.40
CA GLU A 71 15.93 8.36 20.34
C GLU A 71 15.54 6.98 20.91
N GLY A 72 16.51 6.09 21.07
CA GLY A 72 16.28 4.72 21.54
C GLY A 72 15.88 3.71 20.46
N LYS A 73 15.57 4.15 19.24
CA LYS A 73 15.32 3.24 18.12
C LYS A 73 16.62 2.68 17.57
N HIS A 74 16.65 1.36 17.33
CA HIS A 74 17.86 0.66 16.91
C HIS A 74 17.81 0.19 15.46
N LYS A 75 16.66 -0.25 14.97
CA LYS A 75 16.44 -0.66 13.59
C LYS A 75 15.88 0.50 12.78
N ARG A 76 16.71 1.18 11.99
CA ARG A 76 16.40 2.45 11.33
C ARG A 76 16.17 2.29 9.85
N ASN A 77 15.33 3.16 9.27
CA ASN A 77 15.19 3.32 7.83
C ASN A 77 16.33 4.18 7.27
N TYR A 78 16.71 3.95 6.01
CA TYR A 78 17.74 4.73 5.33
C TYR A 78 17.21 5.32 4.02
N LYS A 79 17.65 6.54 3.69
CA LYS A 79 17.54 7.13 2.37
C LYS A 79 18.92 7.14 1.75
N ILE A 80 19.02 6.58 0.55
CA ILE A 80 20.24 6.50 -0.25
C ILE A 80 20.08 7.45 -1.44
N LYS A 81 21.07 8.32 -1.66
CA LYS A 81 21.15 9.16 -2.83
C LYS A 81 22.48 8.88 -3.52
N PHE A 82 22.44 8.06 -4.59
CA PHE A 82 23.63 7.77 -5.39
C PHE A 82 24.10 9.02 -6.15
N ASP A 83 25.37 9.07 -6.45
CA ASP A 83 25.94 10.16 -7.27
C ASP A 83 25.44 10.09 -8.70
N GLU A 84 25.18 8.87 -9.21
CA GLU A 84 24.62 8.61 -10.53
C GLU A 84 23.33 7.77 -10.42
N ASP A 85 22.45 7.90 -11.43
CA ASP A 85 21.24 7.09 -11.51
C ASP A 85 21.60 5.60 -11.64
N GLN A 86 21.05 4.77 -10.75
CA GLN A 86 21.20 3.32 -10.69
C GLN A 86 19.91 2.61 -11.08
N GLN A 87 20.02 1.41 -11.62
CA GLN A 87 18.89 0.53 -11.90
C GLN A 87 19.11 -0.84 -11.25
N PHE A 88 18.30 -1.20 -10.28
CA PHE A 88 18.37 -2.48 -9.56
C PHE A 88 17.11 -3.29 -9.79
N PHE A 89 17.23 -4.61 -9.90
CA PHE A 89 16.09 -5.56 -9.92
C PHE A 89 15.01 -5.26 -10.97
N GLY A 90 15.35 -4.61 -12.08
CA GLY A 90 14.40 -4.23 -13.13
C GLY A 90 13.47 -3.07 -12.73
N PHE A 91 13.74 -2.38 -11.64
CA PHE A 91 13.01 -1.17 -11.25
C PHE A 91 13.43 0.03 -12.12
N ARG A 92 12.83 1.19 -11.90
CA ARG A 92 13.19 2.38 -12.67
C ARG A 92 14.64 2.81 -12.39
N LYS A 93 15.27 3.44 -13.38
CA LYS A 93 16.57 4.07 -13.20
C LYS A 93 16.40 5.35 -12.41
N ASP A 94 17.06 5.44 -11.23
CA ASP A 94 17.00 6.60 -10.34
C ASP A 94 18.21 6.64 -9.40
N ASN A 95 18.51 7.82 -8.86
CA ASN A 95 19.54 7.97 -7.84
C ASN A 95 18.99 7.92 -6.40
N ASN A 96 17.67 7.98 -6.20
CA ASN A 96 17.05 7.97 -4.88
C ASN A 96 16.40 6.61 -4.56
N TRP A 97 16.89 5.98 -3.50
CA TRP A 97 16.42 4.69 -3.03
C TRP A 97 16.17 4.71 -1.52
N ILE A 98 15.34 3.81 -1.06
CA ILE A 98 14.96 3.71 0.35
C ILE A 98 15.17 2.28 0.83
N LEU A 99 15.75 2.15 2.02
CA LEU A 99 15.75 0.91 2.80
C LEU A 99 14.74 1.07 3.94
N ASP A 100 13.62 0.38 3.78
CA ASP A 100 12.57 0.30 4.80
C ASP A 100 12.85 -0.84 5.75
N ALA A 101 12.93 -0.55 7.03
CA ALA A 101 13.28 -1.49 8.10
C ALA A 101 12.11 -2.36 8.58
N GLY A 102 10.86 -1.91 8.34
CA GLY A 102 9.67 -2.54 8.91
C GLY A 102 9.73 -2.65 10.44
N GLN A 103 10.34 -1.66 11.12
CA GLN A 103 10.70 -1.78 12.53
C GLN A 103 9.48 -2.00 13.45
N ALA A 104 8.37 -1.28 13.22
CA ALA A 104 7.15 -1.40 14.02
C ALA A 104 6.32 -2.66 13.68
N ASP A 105 6.61 -3.34 12.59
CA ASP A 105 5.89 -4.51 12.11
C ASP A 105 6.57 -5.81 12.54
N LEU A 106 5.92 -6.64 13.34
CA LEU A 106 6.43 -7.94 13.79
C LEU A 106 6.66 -8.92 12.62
N PHE A 107 5.96 -8.74 11.51
CA PHE A 107 6.20 -9.51 10.28
C PHE A 107 7.22 -8.85 9.34
N ARG A 108 7.62 -7.61 9.59
CA ARG A 108 8.56 -6.79 8.79
C ARG A 108 8.07 -6.41 7.39
N LEU A 109 7.03 -7.04 6.84
CA LEU A 109 6.68 -6.97 5.42
C LEU A 109 5.25 -6.49 5.12
N ARG A 110 4.45 -6.12 6.12
CA ARG A 110 3.09 -5.60 5.90
C ARG A 110 3.06 -4.44 4.92
N ASN A 111 3.97 -3.47 5.10
CA ASN A 111 4.11 -2.33 4.19
C ASN A 111 4.36 -2.78 2.75
N ARG A 112 5.29 -3.72 2.53
CA ARG A 112 5.62 -4.21 1.18
C ARG A 112 4.43 -4.95 0.55
N ILE A 113 3.84 -5.89 1.27
CA ILE A 113 2.73 -6.72 0.80
C ILE A 113 1.50 -5.87 0.50
N ALA A 114 1.17 -4.91 1.36
CA ALA A 114 0.07 -3.98 1.15
C ALA A 114 0.30 -3.07 -0.07
N THR A 115 1.55 -2.58 -0.28
CA THR A 115 1.86 -1.77 -1.46
C THR A 115 1.80 -2.59 -2.76
N GLU A 116 2.21 -3.87 -2.74
CA GLU A 116 2.04 -4.76 -3.89
C GLU A 116 0.57 -5.01 -4.20
N LEU A 117 -0.24 -5.29 -3.18
CA LEU A 117 -1.69 -5.43 -3.36
C LEU A 117 -2.29 -4.17 -3.99
N TRP A 118 -1.91 -2.98 -3.50
CA TRP A 118 -2.35 -1.72 -4.10
C TRP A 118 -1.99 -1.63 -5.59
N ASN A 119 -0.74 -1.92 -5.96
CA ASN A 119 -0.30 -1.89 -7.35
C ASN A 119 -1.05 -2.89 -8.25
N ASP A 120 -1.54 -4.00 -7.70
CA ASP A 120 -2.30 -5.02 -8.43
C ASP A 120 -3.77 -4.63 -8.62
N ILE A 121 -4.39 -3.94 -7.65
CA ILE A 121 -5.83 -3.64 -7.67
C ILE A 121 -6.15 -2.24 -8.14
N ALA A 122 -5.28 -1.25 -7.87
CA ALA A 122 -5.61 0.14 -8.10
C ALA A 122 -5.79 0.44 -9.60
N ILE A 123 -6.90 1.10 -9.91
CA ILE A 123 -7.09 1.69 -11.22
C ILE A 123 -6.03 2.77 -11.42
N LYS A 124 -5.42 2.77 -12.61
CA LYS A 124 -4.42 3.78 -12.95
C LYS A 124 -5.05 5.18 -12.98
N PRO A 125 -4.28 6.23 -12.64
CA PRO A 125 -4.78 7.60 -12.61
C PRO A 125 -5.39 8.09 -13.93
N TYR A 126 -6.25 9.10 -13.86
CA TYR A 126 -6.99 9.69 -14.99
C TYR A 126 -6.10 10.05 -16.19
N TYR A 127 -4.81 10.24 -16.00
CA TYR A 127 -3.85 10.57 -17.08
C TYR A 127 -3.10 9.35 -17.63
N GLN A 128 -3.51 8.12 -17.32
CA GLN A 128 -2.84 6.87 -17.74
C GLN A 128 -2.62 6.76 -19.25
N ASN A 129 -3.50 7.35 -20.06
CA ASN A 129 -3.35 7.32 -21.52
C ASN A 129 -2.12 8.11 -22.00
N ASN A 130 -1.66 9.10 -21.22
CA ASN A 130 -0.44 9.87 -21.49
C ASN A 130 0.79 9.22 -20.85
N GLU A 131 0.60 8.45 -19.78
CA GLU A 131 1.66 7.86 -18.94
C GLU A 131 1.27 6.40 -18.56
N PRO A 132 1.30 5.47 -19.50
CA PRO A 132 0.77 4.11 -19.29
C PRO A 132 1.52 3.31 -18.22
N GLU A 133 2.75 3.71 -17.89
CA GLU A 133 3.59 3.06 -16.89
C GLU A 133 3.51 3.71 -15.49
N VAL A 134 2.56 4.62 -15.29
CA VAL A 134 2.36 5.24 -13.97
C VAL A 134 1.97 4.20 -12.93
N LEU A 135 2.57 4.32 -11.74
CA LEU A 135 2.23 3.54 -10.56
C LEU A 135 2.04 4.48 -9.38
N THR A 136 0.98 4.26 -8.61
CA THR A 136 0.62 5.01 -7.39
C THR A 136 1.06 4.30 -6.10
N GLY A 137 1.78 3.19 -6.22
CA GLY A 137 2.54 2.53 -5.16
C GLY A 137 3.97 2.24 -5.65
N VAL A 138 4.95 2.29 -4.75
CA VAL A 138 6.35 2.02 -5.09
C VAL A 138 6.62 0.52 -5.21
N ARG A 139 7.54 0.13 -6.10
CA ARG A 139 8.06 -1.24 -6.15
C ARG A 139 9.18 -1.41 -5.13
N GLY A 140 9.41 -2.64 -4.70
CA GLY A 140 10.49 -2.96 -3.77
C GLY A 140 10.79 -4.44 -3.73
N ILE A 141 11.93 -4.79 -3.14
CA ILE A 141 12.40 -6.16 -2.97
C ILE A 141 12.96 -6.35 -1.56
N ILE A 142 12.76 -7.55 -1.02
CA ILE A 142 13.27 -7.88 0.30
C ILE A 142 14.77 -8.23 0.20
N VAL A 143 15.55 -7.66 1.10
CA VAL A 143 17.00 -7.79 1.15
C VAL A 143 17.47 -8.02 2.59
N GLU A 144 18.68 -8.53 2.76
CA GLU A 144 19.40 -8.50 4.03
C GLU A 144 20.41 -7.34 4.03
N LEU A 145 20.41 -6.55 5.10
CA LEU A 145 21.26 -5.37 5.23
C LEU A 145 22.45 -5.64 6.15
N PHE A 146 23.63 -5.21 5.72
CA PHE A 146 24.84 -5.09 6.54
C PHE A 146 25.31 -3.63 6.55
N ILE A 147 25.75 -3.13 7.69
CA ILE A 147 26.40 -1.83 7.82
C ILE A 147 27.77 -2.03 8.47
N ASN A 148 28.84 -1.62 7.79
CA ASN A 148 30.23 -1.85 8.22
C ASN A 148 30.48 -3.31 8.60
N ASN A 149 29.97 -4.25 7.80
CA ASN A 149 29.97 -5.70 8.01
C ASN A 149 29.13 -6.21 9.20
N GLU A 150 28.45 -5.35 9.93
CA GLU A 150 27.50 -5.78 10.96
C GLU A 150 26.13 -6.07 10.33
N TYR A 151 25.58 -7.26 10.61
CA TYR A 151 24.24 -7.64 10.18
C TYR A 151 23.16 -6.75 10.81
N ARG A 152 22.28 -6.18 9.99
CA ARG A 152 21.21 -5.29 10.43
C ARG A 152 19.80 -5.85 10.21
N GLY A 153 19.71 -7.05 9.62
CA GLY A 153 18.43 -7.76 9.47
C GLY A 153 17.77 -7.60 8.10
N ILE A 154 16.49 -7.93 8.09
CA ILE A 154 15.61 -7.87 6.91
C ILE A 154 15.21 -6.41 6.64
N TYR A 155 15.31 -5.98 5.39
CA TYR A 155 14.88 -4.68 4.89
C TYR A 155 14.13 -4.83 3.58
N CYS A 156 13.38 -3.81 3.18
CA CYS A 156 12.86 -3.70 1.83
C CYS A 156 13.61 -2.55 1.11
N LEU A 157 14.32 -2.87 0.01
CA LEU A 157 14.84 -1.86 -0.90
C LEU A 157 13.70 -1.40 -1.80
N THR A 158 13.33 -0.12 -1.76
CA THR A 158 12.21 0.42 -2.53
C THR A 158 12.60 1.63 -3.35
N GLU A 159 11.85 1.84 -4.44
CA GLU A 159 11.80 3.13 -5.14
C GLU A 159 11.29 4.23 -4.20
N ALA A 160 11.59 5.48 -4.51
CA ALA A 160 11.03 6.62 -3.80
C ALA A 160 9.69 7.05 -4.42
N MET A 161 8.71 7.43 -3.58
CA MET A 161 7.50 8.11 -4.07
C MET A 161 7.85 9.57 -4.38
N ASP A 162 7.86 9.91 -5.66
CA ASP A 162 8.24 11.22 -6.16
C ASP A 162 7.54 11.56 -7.50
N ARG A 163 7.90 12.71 -8.08
CA ARG A 163 7.42 13.13 -9.39
C ARG A 163 7.65 12.08 -10.49
N LYS A 164 8.83 11.43 -10.50
CA LYS A 164 9.19 10.45 -11.52
C LYS A 164 8.33 9.18 -11.41
N GLN A 165 8.01 8.75 -10.18
CA GLN A 165 7.12 7.61 -9.92
C GLN A 165 5.73 7.85 -10.49
N LEU A 166 5.19 9.03 -10.24
CA LEU A 166 3.86 9.43 -10.70
C LEU A 166 3.86 10.04 -12.11
N LYS A 167 5.02 10.11 -12.79
CA LYS A 167 5.15 10.69 -14.14
C LYS A 167 4.60 12.11 -14.27
N LEU A 168 4.55 12.90 -13.18
CA LEU A 168 4.00 14.25 -13.20
C LEU A 168 4.82 15.18 -14.12
N LYS A 169 4.15 16.15 -14.73
CA LYS A 169 4.80 17.13 -15.61
C LYS A 169 5.85 17.94 -14.86
N LYS A 170 6.99 18.15 -15.51
CA LYS A 170 8.11 18.89 -14.92
C LYS A 170 7.76 20.37 -14.74
N PHE A 171 8.28 20.94 -13.67
CA PHE A 171 8.42 22.38 -13.49
C PHE A 171 9.29 22.95 -14.61
N ASP A 172 8.82 24.03 -15.21
CA ASP A 172 9.57 24.72 -16.25
C ASP A 172 10.41 25.84 -15.60
N LYS A 173 11.69 25.54 -15.37
CA LYS A 173 12.61 26.51 -14.73
C LYS A 173 12.82 27.80 -15.53
N ASN A 174 12.62 27.75 -16.85
CA ASN A 174 12.84 28.93 -17.69
C ASN A 174 11.70 29.95 -17.57
N SER A 175 10.48 29.47 -17.51
CA SER A 175 9.29 30.32 -17.40
C SER A 175 8.74 30.44 -15.96
N GLY A 176 9.28 29.69 -14.99
CA GLY A 176 8.76 29.64 -13.65
C GLY A 176 7.39 28.89 -13.56
N LEU A 177 6.97 28.19 -14.63
CA LEU A 177 5.66 27.57 -14.70
C LEU A 177 5.61 26.23 -13.98
N ILE A 178 4.86 26.17 -12.88
CA ILE A 178 4.55 24.92 -12.17
C ILE A 178 3.45 24.19 -12.95
N LYS A 179 3.73 22.93 -13.33
CA LYS A 179 2.80 22.05 -14.05
C LYS A 179 2.31 20.91 -13.15
N GLY A 180 3.17 19.97 -12.77
CA GLY A 180 2.82 18.91 -11.83
C GLY A 180 2.93 19.37 -10.39
N GLY A 181 2.12 18.77 -9.49
CA GLY A 181 2.18 18.99 -8.05
C GLY A 181 2.11 17.69 -7.27
N LEU A 182 2.87 17.60 -6.17
CA LEU A 182 2.89 16.44 -5.26
C LEU A 182 2.98 16.92 -3.82
N TRP A 183 2.04 16.47 -2.99
CA TRP A 183 1.96 16.81 -1.57
C TRP A 183 1.77 15.55 -0.74
N LYS A 184 2.54 15.43 0.34
CA LYS A 184 2.43 14.32 1.30
C LYS A 184 1.56 14.74 2.48
N SER A 185 0.58 13.93 2.83
CA SER A 185 -0.18 14.06 4.08
C SER A 185 0.61 13.47 5.24
N GLU A 186 0.89 14.28 6.28
CA GLU A 186 1.76 13.90 7.38
C GLU A 186 1.06 13.71 8.73
N SER A 187 -0.14 14.24 8.89
CA SER A 187 -0.88 14.17 10.16
C SER A 187 -2.38 14.07 9.93
N TYR A 188 -3.13 13.74 10.98
CA TYR A 188 -4.60 13.61 10.93
C TYR A 188 -5.37 14.92 10.98
N SER A 189 -4.74 16.08 11.16
CA SER A 189 -5.45 17.35 11.27
C SER A 189 -6.17 17.74 9.98
N ASN A 190 -5.68 18.73 9.26
CA ASN A 190 -6.32 19.21 8.01
C ASN A 190 -6.37 18.17 6.88
N SER A 191 -5.56 17.09 6.96
CA SER A 191 -5.59 16.01 5.98
C SER A 191 -6.92 15.23 5.97
N LEU A 192 -7.67 15.28 7.07
CA LEU A 192 -9.03 14.72 7.13
C LEU A 192 -10.07 15.60 6.41
N MET A 193 -9.69 16.78 5.94
CA MET A 193 -10.51 17.72 5.17
C MET A 193 -11.79 18.18 5.91
N TRP A 194 -11.79 18.24 7.24
CA TRP A 194 -12.91 18.81 8.01
C TRP A 194 -12.91 20.33 8.02
N GLU A 195 -11.76 20.92 7.79
CA GLU A 195 -11.54 22.35 7.64
C GLU A 195 -10.52 22.65 6.56
N ALA A 196 -10.59 23.82 5.95
CA ALA A 196 -9.59 24.34 5.02
C ALA A 196 -8.80 25.44 5.75
N PRO A 197 -7.53 25.20 6.12
CA PRO A 197 -6.72 26.24 6.75
C PRO A 197 -6.50 27.41 5.78
N PRO A 198 -6.26 28.63 6.29
CA PRO A 198 -5.93 29.77 5.44
C PRO A 198 -4.77 29.44 4.50
N TYR A 199 -4.91 29.83 3.24
CA TYR A 199 -3.90 29.56 2.22
C TYR A 199 -2.56 30.23 2.57
N ASN A 200 -1.48 29.45 2.50
CA ASN A 200 -0.12 29.93 2.68
C ASN A 200 0.83 29.10 1.78
N ASN A 201 1.64 29.79 0.97
CA ASN A 201 2.58 29.18 0.02
C ASN A 201 4.05 29.54 0.35
N ARG A 202 4.35 30.06 1.55
CA ARG A 202 5.70 30.47 1.97
C ARG A 202 6.40 29.46 2.86
N SER A 203 5.89 28.22 2.92
CA SER A 203 6.45 27.16 3.73
C SER A 203 6.41 25.85 2.96
N ASP A 204 7.36 24.96 3.25
CA ASP A 204 7.36 23.56 2.79
C ASP A 204 6.18 22.75 3.38
N ARG A 205 5.47 23.35 4.34
CA ARG A 205 4.27 22.78 4.97
C ARG A 205 3.11 23.78 4.96
N TRP A 206 1.94 23.24 4.60
CA TRP A 206 0.66 23.94 4.71
C TRP A 206 -0.34 23.02 5.42
N GLY A 207 -0.75 23.40 6.64
CA GLY A 207 -1.57 22.52 7.48
C GLY A 207 -0.88 21.17 7.72
N ALA A 208 -1.55 20.09 7.37
CA ALA A 208 -1.05 18.72 7.50
C ALA A 208 -0.25 18.22 6.27
N PHE A 209 0.03 19.07 5.30
CA PHE A 209 0.63 18.68 4.02
C PHE A 209 2.04 19.26 3.86
N GLU A 210 2.96 18.42 3.38
CA GLU A 210 4.30 18.78 2.97
C GLU A 210 4.41 18.74 1.46
N VAL A 211 4.92 19.81 0.83
CA VAL A 211 5.20 19.80 -0.60
C VAL A 211 6.37 18.88 -0.91
N LYS A 212 6.19 18.00 -1.91
CA LYS A 212 7.22 17.08 -2.39
C LYS A 212 7.63 17.35 -3.83
N TYR A 213 6.81 18.13 -4.53
CA TYR A 213 7.15 18.61 -5.88
C TYR A 213 6.24 19.79 -6.28
N PRO A 214 6.80 20.85 -6.90
CA PRO A 214 8.24 21.10 -7.04
C PRO A 214 8.93 21.29 -5.69
N GLU A 215 10.22 20.95 -5.62
CA GLU A 215 11.03 21.16 -4.42
C GLU A 215 11.30 22.67 -4.21
N LEU A 216 11.39 23.10 -2.95
CA LEU A 216 11.56 24.50 -2.58
C LEU A 216 12.86 25.13 -3.06
N ASP A 217 13.92 24.33 -3.18
CA ASP A 217 15.22 24.78 -3.67
C ASP A 217 15.15 25.40 -5.09
N ASP A 218 14.06 25.12 -5.82
CA ASP A 218 13.80 25.62 -7.17
C ASP A 218 12.85 26.83 -7.21
N LEU A 219 12.24 27.24 -6.08
CA LEU A 219 11.15 28.20 -6.01
C LEU A 219 11.28 29.18 -4.83
N GLU A 220 10.95 30.47 -5.05
CA GLU A 220 10.78 31.44 -3.96
C GLU A 220 9.53 31.17 -3.12
N GLU A 221 8.48 30.61 -3.72
CA GLU A 221 7.22 30.24 -3.08
C GLU A 221 6.79 28.83 -3.50
N THR A 222 6.24 28.09 -2.56
CA THR A 222 5.60 26.79 -2.84
C THR A 222 4.25 26.97 -3.55
N ASP A 223 3.67 25.86 -4.02
CA ASP A 223 2.35 25.89 -4.61
C ASP A 223 1.46 24.81 -4.04
N TYR A 224 0.48 25.23 -3.25
CA TYR A 224 -0.60 24.39 -2.75
C TYR A 224 -1.94 24.65 -3.43
N SER A 225 -2.00 25.51 -4.45
CA SER A 225 -3.26 26.06 -4.99
C SER A 225 -4.26 24.97 -5.40
N THR A 226 -3.80 23.93 -6.12
CA THR A 226 -4.68 22.84 -6.55
C THR A 226 -5.23 22.03 -5.35
N LEU A 227 -4.37 21.70 -4.40
CA LEU A 227 -4.76 20.99 -3.18
C LEU A 227 -5.69 21.84 -2.31
N TYR A 228 -5.36 23.13 -2.12
CA TYR A 228 -6.20 24.08 -1.39
C TYR A 228 -7.59 24.20 -2.00
N ASN A 229 -7.69 24.35 -3.32
CA ASN A 229 -8.97 24.49 -4.01
C ASN A 229 -9.82 23.21 -3.86
N ALA A 230 -9.20 22.03 -3.93
CA ALA A 230 -9.93 20.78 -3.72
C ALA A 230 -10.42 20.62 -2.27
N ILE A 231 -9.60 20.94 -1.27
CA ILE A 231 -10.01 20.92 0.14
C ILE A 231 -11.07 21.96 0.43
N SER A 232 -10.89 23.19 -0.05
CA SER A 232 -11.92 24.26 0.07
C SER A 232 -13.24 23.86 -0.55
N PHE A 233 -13.21 23.20 -1.70
CA PHE A 233 -14.40 22.66 -2.34
C PHE A 233 -15.09 21.60 -1.46
N VAL A 234 -14.35 20.65 -0.91
CA VAL A 234 -14.89 19.62 0.00
C VAL A 234 -15.55 20.25 1.23
N VAL A 235 -14.95 21.31 1.78
CA VAL A 235 -15.41 21.93 3.04
C VAL A 235 -16.56 22.89 2.82
N ASN A 236 -16.51 23.74 1.77
CA ASN A 236 -17.32 24.92 1.66
C ASN A 236 -18.42 24.86 0.58
N SER A 237 -18.37 23.92 -0.38
CA SER A 237 -19.40 23.80 -1.40
C SER A 237 -20.75 23.37 -0.81
N SER A 238 -21.86 23.82 -1.41
CA SER A 238 -23.18 23.26 -1.09
C SER A 238 -23.26 21.77 -1.42
N ASP A 239 -24.26 21.07 -0.93
CA ASP A 239 -24.42 19.64 -1.21
C ASP A 239 -24.71 19.37 -2.69
N GLU A 240 -25.48 20.24 -3.32
CA GLU A 240 -25.78 20.19 -4.77
C GLU A 240 -24.51 20.42 -5.59
N GLU A 241 -23.73 21.44 -5.24
CA GLU A 241 -22.46 21.76 -5.92
C GLU A 241 -21.45 20.63 -5.77
N PHE A 242 -21.31 20.09 -4.55
CA PHE A 242 -20.43 18.95 -4.31
C PHE A 242 -20.84 17.74 -5.15
N ALA A 243 -22.11 17.36 -5.12
CA ALA A 243 -22.59 16.21 -5.87
C ALA A 243 -22.41 16.37 -7.39
N ALA A 244 -22.58 17.60 -7.92
CA ALA A 244 -22.43 17.86 -9.34
C ALA A 244 -20.98 17.88 -9.84
N HIS A 245 -20.01 18.31 -8.99
CA HIS A 245 -18.66 18.65 -9.45
C HIS A 245 -17.52 17.90 -8.76
N VAL A 246 -17.77 17.00 -7.80
CA VAL A 246 -16.68 16.29 -7.07
C VAL A 246 -15.75 15.53 -8.00
N SER A 247 -16.22 14.98 -9.10
CA SER A 247 -15.42 14.27 -10.12
C SER A 247 -14.49 15.17 -10.94
N GLU A 248 -14.67 16.48 -10.86
CA GLU A 248 -13.75 17.45 -11.46
C GLU A 248 -12.51 17.68 -10.58
N TYR A 249 -12.65 17.51 -9.26
CA TYR A 249 -11.59 17.74 -8.29
C TYR A 249 -10.85 16.46 -7.90
N PHE A 250 -11.50 15.29 -7.98
CA PHE A 250 -10.94 14.03 -7.54
C PHE A 250 -11.05 12.93 -8.60
N ASP A 251 -10.04 12.09 -8.69
CA ASP A 251 -9.99 10.90 -9.53
C ASP A 251 -10.85 9.79 -8.92
N MET A 252 -12.15 9.85 -9.17
CA MET A 252 -13.15 9.03 -8.48
C MET A 252 -12.90 7.52 -8.55
N PRO A 253 -12.42 6.92 -9.67
CA PRO A 253 -12.06 5.50 -9.69
C PRO A 253 -10.96 5.16 -8.66
N VAL A 254 -9.91 5.98 -8.58
CA VAL A 254 -8.82 5.81 -7.60
C VAL A 254 -9.31 6.03 -6.16
N ILE A 255 -10.21 7.01 -5.95
CA ILE A 255 -10.85 7.27 -4.64
C ILE A 255 -11.69 6.08 -4.17
N ILE A 256 -12.41 5.41 -5.08
CA ILE A 256 -13.18 4.20 -4.78
C ILE A 256 -12.25 3.05 -4.38
N ASP A 257 -11.21 2.78 -5.19
CA ASP A 257 -10.26 1.72 -4.89
C ASP A 257 -9.54 1.96 -3.55
N TYR A 258 -9.21 3.22 -3.23
CA TYR A 258 -8.59 3.55 -1.95
C TYR A 258 -9.53 3.34 -0.76
N TYR A 259 -10.82 3.68 -0.89
CA TYR A 259 -11.82 3.38 0.14
C TYR A 259 -11.93 1.88 0.42
N ILE A 260 -11.99 1.07 -0.63
CA ILE A 260 -12.01 -0.39 -0.52
C ILE A 260 -10.72 -0.91 0.13
N PHE A 261 -9.57 -0.42 -0.32
CA PHE A 261 -8.25 -0.81 0.17
C PHE A 261 -8.06 -0.51 1.67
N LEU A 262 -8.45 0.69 2.10
CA LEU A 262 -8.40 1.08 3.51
C LEU A 262 -9.20 0.10 4.39
N ASN A 263 -10.43 -0.23 3.97
CA ASN A 263 -11.27 -1.16 4.72
C ASN A 263 -10.75 -2.59 4.66
N THR A 264 -10.29 -3.07 3.50
CA THR A 264 -9.79 -4.44 3.32
C THR A 264 -8.59 -4.75 4.21
N LEU A 265 -7.68 -3.79 4.36
CA LEU A 265 -6.48 -3.97 5.17
C LEU A 265 -6.61 -3.43 6.60
N ASN A 266 -7.74 -2.83 6.92
CA ASN A 266 -7.92 -2.04 8.16
C ASN A 266 -6.76 -1.05 8.35
N ALA A 267 -6.44 -0.29 7.28
CA ALA A 267 -5.27 0.59 7.21
C ALA A 267 -5.52 1.88 8.02
N PHE A 268 -5.58 1.76 9.33
CA PHE A 268 -5.97 2.82 10.26
C PHE A 268 -5.10 4.08 10.12
N ASP A 269 -3.79 3.91 10.01
CA ASP A 269 -2.84 5.04 9.93
C ASP A 269 -2.81 5.73 8.56
N ASN A 270 -3.64 5.27 7.62
CA ASN A 270 -3.70 5.80 6.24
C ASN A 270 -4.98 6.58 5.93
N VAL A 271 -5.84 6.82 6.91
CA VAL A 271 -7.03 7.65 6.73
C VAL A 271 -6.62 9.12 6.71
N GLY A 272 -6.42 9.67 5.51
CA GLY A 272 -5.98 11.06 5.31
C GLY A 272 -4.52 11.35 5.64
N LYS A 273 -3.80 10.44 6.28
CA LYS A 273 -2.37 10.50 6.62
C LYS A 273 -1.61 9.44 5.83
N ASN A 274 -0.29 9.53 5.74
CA ASN A 274 0.57 8.55 5.08
C ASN A 274 0.14 8.25 3.63
N MET A 275 -0.22 9.29 2.91
CA MET A 275 -0.58 9.23 1.50
C MET A 275 -0.09 10.49 0.79
N TYR A 276 -0.13 10.45 -0.52
CA TYR A 276 0.20 11.60 -1.35
C TYR A 276 -1.01 12.01 -2.18
N TRP A 277 -1.20 13.33 -2.31
CA TRP A 277 -2.06 13.93 -3.33
C TRP A 277 -1.21 14.43 -4.47
N ALA A 278 -1.69 14.26 -5.70
CA ALA A 278 -0.96 14.68 -6.89
C ALA A 278 -1.87 15.25 -7.97
N VAL A 279 -1.37 16.23 -8.70
CA VAL A 279 -1.94 16.71 -9.96
C VAL A 279 -0.93 16.50 -11.08
N TYR A 280 -1.39 15.94 -12.21
CA TYR A 280 -0.51 15.64 -13.35
C TYR A 280 0.00 16.88 -14.04
N ASP A 281 -0.93 17.77 -14.45
CA ASP A 281 -0.64 19.05 -15.10
C ASP A 281 -1.72 20.07 -14.72
N LYS A 282 -1.48 20.87 -13.69
CA LYS A 282 -2.45 21.86 -13.19
C LYS A 282 -2.80 22.97 -14.17
N THR A 283 -2.03 23.10 -15.28
CA THR A 283 -2.35 24.06 -16.35
C THR A 283 -3.48 23.56 -17.25
N LYS A 284 -3.83 22.28 -17.14
CA LYS A 284 -4.86 21.61 -17.97
C LYS A 284 -5.98 21.02 -17.15
N ASP A 285 -5.70 20.65 -15.90
CA ASP A 285 -6.62 19.95 -15.03
C ASP A 285 -6.43 20.38 -13.58
N LYS A 286 -7.50 20.36 -12.79
CA LYS A 286 -7.49 20.57 -11.34
C LYS A 286 -7.65 19.27 -10.55
N LYS A 287 -7.76 18.13 -11.24
CA LYS A 287 -8.10 16.82 -10.67
C LYS A 287 -6.94 16.24 -9.87
N LEU A 288 -7.21 15.90 -8.64
CA LEU A 288 -6.27 15.19 -7.75
C LEU A 288 -6.43 13.69 -7.88
N THR A 289 -5.32 13.00 -8.06
CA THR A 289 -5.17 11.57 -7.78
C THR A 289 -4.39 11.36 -6.49
N LEU A 290 -4.32 10.13 -5.99
CA LEU A 290 -3.56 9.80 -4.78
C LEU A 290 -2.55 8.68 -5.02
N ALA A 291 -1.56 8.59 -4.12
CA ALA A 291 -0.61 7.49 -4.05
C ALA A 291 -0.44 7.05 -2.59
N VAL A 292 -0.26 5.73 -2.40
CA VAL A 292 -0.15 5.12 -1.08
C VAL A 292 1.27 5.19 -0.53
N TRP A 293 1.38 5.23 0.80
CA TRP A 293 2.64 5.26 1.52
C TRP A 293 2.49 4.75 2.94
N ASP A 294 3.54 4.08 3.48
CA ASP A 294 3.67 3.73 4.90
C ASP A 294 2.51 2.86 5.41
N LEU A 295 2.36 1.68 4.82
CA LEU A 295 1.26 0.75 5.04
C LEU A 295 1.58 -0.33 6.09
N ASP A 296 2.46 -0.05 7.03
CA ASP A 296 2.82 -1.00 8.10
C ASP A 296 1.70 -1.18 9.15
N ALA A 297 0.80 -0.20 9.25
CA ALA A 297 -0.38 -0.22 10.10
C ALA A 297 -1.56 -0.98 9.47
N THR A 298 -1.32 -2.17 8.94
CA THR A 298 -2.33 -2.96 8.21
C THR A 298 -2.43 -4.38 8.75
N VAL A 299 -3.52 -5.08 8.42
CA VAL A 299 -3.72 -6.51 8.71
C VAL A 299 -3.39 -6.85 10.17
N GLY A 300 -4.06 -6.13 11.07
CA GLY A 300 -3.93 -6.38 12.50
C GLY A 300 -2.54 -6.13 13.09
N ALA A 301 -1.80 -5.14 12.57
CA ALA A 301 -0.51 -4.77 13.16
C ALA A 301 -0.64 -4.53 14.67
N LYS A 302 0.02 -5.34 15.48
CA LYS A 302 -0.23 -5.41 16.95
C LYS A 302 0.08 -4.13 17.70
N TRP A 303 0.94 -3.26 17.16
CA TRP A 303 1.20 -1.95 17.76
C TRP A 303 -0.03 -1.02 17.78
N LEU A 304 -1.06 -1.33 16.95
CA LEU A 304 -2.35 -0.63 16.96
C LEU A 304 -3.24 -1.04 18.15
N ARG A 305 -2.88 -2.06 18.95
CA ARG A 305 -3.60 -2.52 20.15
C ARG A 305 -5.08 -2.84 19.85
N GLU A 306 -6.02 -2.13 20.49
CA GLU A 306 -7.46 -2.32 20.32
C GLU A 306 -7.96 -2.10 18.88
N TRP A 307 -7.23 -1.37 18.06
CA TRP A 307 -7.56 -1.15 16.64
C TRP A 307 -7.10 -2.29 15.72
N ALA A 308 -6.34 -3.26 16.26
CA ALA A 308 -5.84 -4.40 15.51
C ALA A 308 -6.85 -5.56 15.37
N VAL A 309 -8.05 -5.45 15.92
CA VAL A 309 -9.05 -6.54 15.89
C VAL A 309 -9.65 -6.73 14.51
N PRO A 310 -9.90 -7.99 14.07
CA PRO A 310 -10.40 -8.26 12.73
C PRO A 310 -11.89 -7.91 12.55
N GLU A 311 -12.72 -7.98 13.59
CA GLU A 311 -14.14 -7.62 13.54
C GLU A 311 -14.35 -6.11 13.77
N PHE A 312 -13.52 -5.31 13.14
CA PHE A 312 -13.58 -3.87 13.20
C PHE A 312 -13.46 -3.28 11.80
N THR A 313 -14.20 -2.23 11.52
CA THR A 313 -13.98 -1.40 10.34
C THR A 313 -13.51 -0.03 10.75
N ILE A 314 -12.48 0.45 10.09
CA ILE A 314 -12.11 1.84 10.21
C ILE A 314 -13.30 2.68 9.72
N ASN A 315 -13.83 3.51 10.60
CA ASN A 315 -14.66 4.59 10.10
C ASN A 315 -13.72 5.54 9.34
N VAL A 316 -13.78 5.51 7.99
CA VAL A 316 -12.96 6.40 7.16
C VAL A 316 -13.44 7.83 7.41
N ASN A 317 -13.00 8.39 8.55
CA ASN A 317 -13.40 9.68 9.09
C ASN A 317 -12.68 10.82 8.35
N MET A 318 -12.97 10.94 7.07
CA MET A 318 -12.47 11.99 6.20
C MET A 318 -13.67 12.68 5.55
N LYS A 319 -13.73 14.02 5.58
CA LYS A 319 -14.88 14.78 5.10
C LYS A 319 -15.26 14.47 3.65
N LEU A 320 -14.27 14.21 2.80
CA LEU A 320 -14.51 13.76 1.43
C LEU A 320 -15.37 12.50 1.40
N TYR A 321 -15.00 11.45 2.13
CA TYR A 321 -15.75 10.18 2.15
C TYR A 321 -17.08 10.29 2.90
N GLU A 322 -17.15 11.12 3.91
CA GLU A 322 -18.41 11.40 4.60
C GLU A 322 -19.43 11.98 3.62
N ARG A 323 -19.06 13.03 2.84
CA ARG A 323 -19.93 13.63 1.84
C ARG A 323 -20.24 12.68 0.67
N LEU A 324 -19.27 11.91 0.19
CA LEU A 324 -19.49 10.91 -0.86
C LEU A 324 -20.52 9.85 -0.43
N LYS A 325 -20.45 9.38 0.82
CA LYS A 325 -21.43 8.41 1.35
C LYS A 325 -22.82 9.03 1.57
N THR A 326 -22.86 10.23 2.13
CA THR A 326 -24.13 10.88 2.50
C THR A 326 -24.89 11.36 1.28
N LEU A 327 -24.21 11.98 0.32
CA LEU A 327 -24.82 12.56 -0.88
C LEU A 327 -24.93 11.59 -2.05
N ASN A 328 -24.13 10.53 -2.02
CA ASN A 328 -24.08 9.44 -3.02
C ASN A 328 -23.98 9.93 -4.48
N PRO A 329 -23.08 10.91 -4.81
CA PRO A 329 -22.95 11.42 -6.16
C PRO A 329 -22.56 10.30 -7.13
N ASP A 330 -23.13 10.32 -8.32
CA ASP A 330 -22.84 9.32 -9.38
C ASP A 330 -22.91 7.86 -8.87
N ASN A 331 -23.86 7.56 -7.97
CA ASN A 331 -24.05 6.26 -7.34
C ASN A 331 -22.77 5.72 -6.65
N PHE A 332 -22.06 6.57 -5.93
CA PHE A 332 -20.79 6.23 -5.28
C PHE A 332 -20.86 4.93 -4.47
N ILE A 333 -21.90 4.76 -3.62
CA ILE A 333 -22.06 3.57 -2.78
C ILE A 333 -22.20 2.32 -3.64
N GLN A 334 -23.01 2.36 -4.70
CA GLN A 334 -23.18 1.23 -5.60
C GLN A 334 -21.86 0.89 -6.30
N ARG A 335 -21.14 1.88 -6.82
CA ARG A 335 -19.84 1.69 -7.49
C ARG A 335 -18.79 1.09 -6.55
N VAL A 336 -18.77 1.51 -5.28
CA VAL A 336 -17.89 0.91 -4.26
C VAL A 336 -18.25 -0.57 -4.05
N ASN A 337 -19.54 -0.91 -3.91
CA ASN A 337 -19.98 -2.29 -3.70
C ASN A 337 -19.67 -3.18 -4.93
N GLU A 338 -19.98 -2.70 -6.14
CA GLU A 338 -19.67 -3.41 -7.39
C GLU A 338 -18.17 -3.70 -7.50
N ARG A 339 -17.35 -2.68 -7.26
CA ARG A 339 -15.90 -2.80 -7.33
C ARG A 339 -15.32 -3.70 -6.23
N TYR A 340 -15.85 -3.63 -5.01
CA TYR A 340 -15.45 -4.54 -3.94
C TYR A 340 -15.71 -6.00 -4.34
N HIS A 341 -16.90 -6.33 -4.82
CA HIS A 341 -17.24 -7.70 -5.19
C HIS A 341 -16.48 -8.20 -6.43
N GLU A 342 -16.18 -7.32 -7.39
CA GLU A 342 -15.26 -7.65 -8.49
C GLU A 342 -13.89 -8.06 -7.94
N LEU A 343 -13.29 -7.26 -7.07
CA LEU A 343 -11.99 -7.52 -6.47
C LEU A 343 -12.04 -8.73 -5.52
N ARG A 344 -13.14 -8.91 -4.78
CA ARG A 344 -13.34 -10.02 -3.83
C ARG A 344 -13.30 -11.38 -4.49
N ASN A 345 -13.73 -11.46 -5.73
CA ASN A 345 -13.68 -12.69 -6.53
C ASN A 345 -12.28 -13.03 -7.05
N ASN A 346 -11.29 -12.15 -6.85
CA ASN A 346 -9.93 -12.34 -7.39
C ASN A 346 -8.88 -11.87 -6.36
N TYR A 347 -8.38 -10.65 -6.49
CA TYR A 347 -7.25 -10.11 -5.71
C TYR A 347 -7.52 -10.05 -4.20
N LEU A 348 -8.76 -9.78 -3.80
CA LEU A 348 -9.19 -9.69 -2.40
C LEU A 348 -9.84 -10.98 -1.90
N SER A 349 -9.76 -12.10 -2.64
CA SER A 349 -10.15 -13.39 -2.07
C SER A 349 -9.30 -13.71 -0.83
N THR A 350 -9.90 -14.35 0.16
CA THR A 350 -9.21 -14.74 1.42
C THR A 350 -7.93 -15.51 1.09
N ASP A 351 -8.02 -16.47 0.16
CA ASP A 351 -6.89 -17.31 -0.25
C ASP A 351 -5.79 -16.49 -0.94
N ASN A 352 -6.14 -15.52 -1.80
CA ASN A 352 -5.15 -14.67 -2.44
C ASN A 352 -4.41 -13.80 -1.41
N LEU A 353 -5.16 -13.17 -0.50
CA LEU A 353 -4.56 -12.37 0.55
C LEU A 353 -3.63 -13.19 1.45
N ILE A 354 -4.06 -14.38 1.89
CA ILE A 354 -3.23 -15.29 2.69
C ILE A 354 -1.99 -15.72 1.90
N SER A 355 -2.15 -16.08 0.61
CA SER A 355 -1.03 -16.57 -0.21
C SER A 355 0.07 -15.54 -0.39
N ARG A 356 -0.25 -14.22 -0.38
CA ARG A 356 0.74 -13.14 -0.42
C ARG A 356 1.67 -13.18 0.80
N TYR A 357 1.10 -13.36 2.00
CA TYR A 357 1.88 -13.48 3.23
C TYR A 357 2.64 -14.80 3.30
N ASP A 358 2.04 -15.92 2.90
CA ASP A 358 2.70 -17.23 2.85
C ASP A 358 3.92 -17.24 1.94
N LYS A 359 3.82 -16.65 0.76
CA LYS A 359 4.94 -16.52 -0.18
C LYS A 359 6.15 -15.87 0.49
N TYR A 360 5.95 -14.76 1.18
CA TYR A 360 7.02 -14.05 1.87
C TYR A 360 7.52 -14.80 3.11
N TYR A 361 6.63 -15.41 3.88
CA TYR A 361 6.99 -16.23 5.01
C TYR A 361 7.91 -17.40 4.58
N GLN A 362 7.53 -18.14 3.53
CA GLN A 362 8.34 -19.24 3.02
C GLN A 362 9.71 -18.74 2.53
N MET A 363 9.76 -17.66 1.79
CA MET A 363 11.00 -17.05 1.33
C MET A 363 11.94 -16.71 2.51
N LEU A 364 11.42 -16.13 3.58
CA LEU A 364 12.20 -15.79 4.78
C LEU A 364 12.69 -17.05 5.52
N LYS A 365 11.88 -18.10 5.61
CA LYS A 365 12.21 -19.37 6.26
C LYS A 365 13.29 -20.12 5.46
N GLU A 366 13.08 -20.29 4.15
CA GLU A 366 13.99 -21.02 3.27
C GLU A 366 15.37 -20.36 3.14
N SER A 367 15.41 -19.01 3.12
CA SER A 367 16.66 -18.25 3.14
C SER A 367 17.33 -18.24 4.51
N GLY A 368 16.64 -18.66 5.58
CA GLY A 368 17.08 -18.54 6.97
C GLY A 368 17.07 -17.10 7.51
N ALA A 369 16.55 -16.13 6.74
CA ALA A 369 16.51 -14.73 7.13
C ALA A 369 15.59 -14.49 8.33
N ALA A 370 14.45 -15.22 8.42
CA ALA A 370 13.57 -15.16 9.58
C ALA A 370 14.32 -15.39 10.89
N ARG A 371 15.06 -16.52 10.97
CA ARG A 371 15.84 -16.86 12.18
C ARG A 371 16.91 -15.81 12.49
N ARG A 372 17.61 -15.27 11.47
CA ARG A 372 18.63 -14.25 11.69
C ARG A 372 18.03 -12.94 12.18
N GLU A 373 16.85 -12.55 11.68
CA GLU A 373 16.11 -11.37 12.13
C GLU A 373 15.65 -11.53 13.59
N GLU A 374 15.03 -12.66 13.94
CA GLU A 374 14.61 -13.00 15.30
C GLU A 374 15.78 -12.95 16.29
N GLN A 375 16.94 -13.53 15.93
CA GLN A 375 18.13 -13.49 16.75
C GLN A 375 18.71 -12.07 16.92
N LYS A 376 18.73 -11.28 15.84
CA LYS A 376 19.27 -9.91 15.87
C LYS A 376 18.43 -8.97 16.72
N TRP A 377 17.09 -9.10 16.65
CA TRP A 377 16.13 -8.15 17.23
C TRP A 377 15.26 -8.77 18.32
N SER A 378 15.67 -9.90 18.91
CA SER A 378 14.91 -10.62 19.95
C SER A 378 14.58 -9.78 21.19
N MET A 379 15.45 -8.81 21.50
CA MET A 379 15.29 -7.91 22.66
C MET A 379 14.84 -6.50 22.26
N ASP A 380 14.35 -6.33 21.04
CA ASP A 380 13.82 -5.04 20.59
C ASP A 380 12.42 -4.84 21.16
N SER A 381 12.33 -4.05 22.24
CA SER A 381 11.08 -3.71 22.93
C SER A 381 10.25 -2.64 22.22
N ASP A 382 10.68 -2.17 21.05
CA ASP A 382 10.04 -1.08 20.31
C ASP A 382 8.64 -1.46 19.78
N VAL A 383 8.28 -2.74 19.81
CA VAL A 383 6.98 -3.25 19.35
C VAL A 383 6.13 -3.68 20.55
N ASN A 384 5.77 -2.74 21.42
CA ASN A 384 4.91 -2.99 22.59
C ASN A 384 5.39 -4.11 23.55
N GLY A 385 6.69 -4.42 23.56
CA GLY A 385 7.25 -5.53 24.34
C GLY A 385 7.05 -6.92 23.71
N GLU A 386 6.48 -6.99 22.52
CA GLU A 386 6.31 -8.23 21.77
C GLU A 386 7.64 -8.71 21.20
N VAL A 387 7.86 -10.02 21.23
CA VAL A 387 9.02 -10.67 20.62
C VAL A 387 8.72 -11.02 19.16
N ILE A 388 9.69 -10.82 18.27
CA ILE A 388 9.56 -11.21 16.87
C ILE A 388 9.58 -12.74 16.78
N ASP A 389 8.49 -13.30 16.26
CA ASP A 389 8.31 -14.72 15.99
C ASP A 389 7.50 -14.87 14.71
N PHE A 390 8.17 -15.14 13.60
CA PHE A 390 7.51 -15.24 12.28
C PHE A 390 6.53 -16.42 12.20
N ASP A 391 6.78 -17.50 12.95
CA ASP A 391 5.92 -18.69 12.95
C ASP A 391 4.57 -18.40 13.64
N SER A 392 4.60 -17.69 14.75
CA SER A 392 3.40 -17.24 15.45
C SER A 392 2.69 -16.13 14.68
N GLU A 393 3.45 -15.22 14.10
CA GLU A 393 2.88 -14.04 13.42
C GLU A 393 2.15 -14.43 12.12
N ILE A 394 2.66 -15.39 11.34
CA ILE A 394 1.96 -15.85 10.13
C ILE A 394 0.63 -16.54 10.46
N VAL A 395 0.56 -17.30 11.56
CA VAL A 395 -0.69 -17.92 12.03
C VAL A 395 -1.71 -16.84 12.41
N TYR A 396 -1.27 -15.84 13.17
CA TYR A 396 -2.10 -14.70 13.54
C TYR A 396 -2.63 -13.94 12.30
N ILE A 397 -1.78 -13.63 11.34
CA ILE A 397 -2.15 -12.91 10.10
C ILE A 397 -3.23 -13.69 9.34
N LYS A 398 -3.09 -15.00 9.18
CA LYS A 398 -4.05 -15.85 8.47
C LYS A 398 -5.42 -15.87 9.16
N ASP A 399 -5.45 -16.04 10.47
CA ASP A 399 -6.68 -15.96 11.26
C ASP A 399 -7.32 -14.58 11.12
N TRP A 400 -6.52 -13.53 11.27
CA TRP A 400 -6.97 -12.15 11.13
C TRP A 400 -7.61 -11.89 9.75
N ILE A 401 -6.95 -12.25 8.67
CA ILE A 401 -7.46 -12.06 7.30
C ILE A 401 -8.77 -12.83 7.13
N THR A 402 -8.83 -14.08 7.56
CA THR A 402 -10.02 -14.92 7.42
C THR A 402 -11.23 -14.29 8.11
N ARG A 403 -11.07 -13.84 9.34
CA ARG A 403 -12.13 -13.22 10.13
C ARG A 403 -12.53 -11.86 9.62
N HIS A 404 -11.53 -11.04 9.24
CA HIS A 404 -11.77 -9.69 8.74
C HIS A 404 -12.52 -9.69 7.40
N MET A 405 -12.13 -10.53 6.45
CA MET A 405 -12.81 -10.62 5.17
C MET A 405 -14.27 -11.12 5.34
N LEU A 406 -14.51 -12.06 6.24
CA LEU A 406 -15.87 -12.48 6.59
C LEU A 406 -16.67 -11.33 7.23
N TYR A 407 -16.04 -10.53 8.08
CA TYR A 407 -16.68 -9.36 8.68
C TYR A 407 -17.05 -8.31 7.62
N LEU A 408 -16.15 -8.02 6.68
CA LEU A 408 -16.42 -7.08 5.58
C LEU A 408 -17.57 -7.54 4.69
N ASP A 409 -17.58 -8.82 4.30
CA ASP A 409 -18.63 -9.42 3.46
C ASP A 409 -20.02 -9.33 4.12
N ASN A 410 -20.09 -9.41 5.44
CA ASN A 410 -21.36 -9.42 6.18
C ASN A 410 -21.81 -8.02 6.63
N HIS A 411 -20.89 -7.11 6.93
CA HIS A 411 -21.21 -5.87 7.64
C HIS A 411 -20.89 -4.58 6.88
N VAL A 412 -19.89 -4.60 5.99
CA VAL A 412 -19.42 -3.40 5.29
C VAL A 412 -19.85 -3.40 3.83
N PHE A 413 -19.72 -4.53 3.15
CA PHE A 413 -20.05 -4.72 1.73
C PHE A 413 -21.00 -5.91 1.52
N PRO A 414 -22.16 -5.98 2.17
CA PRO A 414 -23.04 -7.15 2.09
C PRO A 414 -23.67 -7.29 0.70
N ILE A 415 -23.68 -8.51 0.16
CA ILE A 415 -24.31 -8.85 -1.13
C ILE A 415 -25.80 -8.49 -1.16
N SER A 416 -26.49 -8.62 -0.02
CA SER A 416 -27.92 -8.30 0.09
C SER A 416 -28.23 -6.81 -0.20
N THR A 417 -27.33 -5.90 0.17
CA THR A 417 -27.48 -4.46 -0.13
C THR A 417 -27.33 -4.21 -1.63
N TYR A 418 -26.36 -4.87 -2.26
CA TYR A 418 -26.13 -4.81 -3.71
C TYR A 418 -27.36 -5.29 -4.51
N ILE A 419 -27.92 -6.45 -4.15
CA ILE A 419 -29.12 -7.00 -4.82
C ILE A 419 -30.35 -6.11 -4.56
N HIS A 420 -30.50 -5.56 -3.37
CA HIS A 420 -31.65 -4.70 -3.03
C HIS A 420 -31.61 -3.37 -3.79
N GLU A 421 -30.42 -2.78 -3.99
CA GLU A 421 -30.25 -1.53 -4.75
C GLU A 421 -30.41 -1.76 -6.26
N LEU A 422 -29.86 -2.85 -6.81
CA LEU A 422 -30.14 -3.25 -8.19
C LEU A 422 -31.63 -3.43 -8.45
N ASN A 423 -32.37 -4.03 -7.51
CA ASN A 423 -33.81 -4.18 -7.59
C ASN A 423 -34.56 -2.84 -7.48
N ASN A 424 -34.05 -1.87 -6.71
CA ASN A 424 -34.65 -0.55 -6.57
C ASN A 424 -34.43 0.32 -7.82
N ASN A 425 -33.26 0.27 -8.42
CA ASN A 425 -32.98 0.97 -9.69
C ASN A 425 -33.76 0.38 -10.87
N ASN A 426 -34.08 -0.92 -10.84
CA ASN A 426 -34.93 -1.58 -11.83
C ASN A 426 -36.46 -1.39 -11.55
N ARG A 427 -36.86 -0.79 -10.42
CA ARG A 427 -38.27 -0.56 -10.10
C ARG A 427 -38.99 0.47 -10.97
N ALA A 428 -38.31 1.24 -11.77
CA ALA A 428 -38.90 2.14 -12.73
C ALA A 428 -39.44 1.44 -14.00
N ILE A 429 -39.16 0.14 -14.20
CA ILE A 429 -39.63 -0.61 -15.35
C ILE A 429 -40.62 -1.67 -14.89
N ASN A 430 -41.92 -1.45 -15.16
CA ASN A 430 -43.02 -2.39 -14.93
C ASN A 430 -42.93 -3.68 -15.77
N ASN A 431 -41.78 -4.35 -15.73
CA ASN A 431 -41.54 -5.57 -16.48
C ASN A 431 -42.27 -6.76 -15.83
N ILE A 432 -42.96 -7.52 -16.65
CA ILE A 432 -43.65 -8.76 -16.26
C ILE A 432 -42.82 -9.93 -16.80
N TYR A 433 -42.57 -10.93 -15.96
CA TYR A 433 -41.82 -12.13 -16.28
C TYR A 433 -42.67 -13.38 -16.06
N ASN A 434 -42.57 -14.37 -16.90
CA ASN A 434 -43.15 -15.68 -16.64
C ASN A 434 -42.33 -16.44 -15.57
N LEU A 435 -42.81 -17.62 -15.14
CA LEU A 435 -42.15 -18.43 -14.11
C LEU A 435 -40.80 -19.03 -14.58
N LYS A 436 -40.46 -18.91 -15.87
CA LYS A 436 -39.15 -19.26 -16.43
C LYS A 436 -38.17 -18.09 -16.51
N GLY A 437 -38.57 -16.91 -15.98
CA GLY A 437 -37.71 -15.72 -15.99
C GLY A 437 -37.70 -14.96 -17.32
N GLN A 438 -38.53 -15.29 -18.31
CA GLN A 438 -38.61 -14.63 -19.59
C GLN A 438 -39.56 -13.41 -19.47
N ARG A 439 -39.16 -12.27 -20.03
CA ARG A 439 -39.96 -11.04 -20.05
C ARG A 439 -41.18 -11.20 -20.96
N ILE A 440 -42.33 -10.81 -20.47
CA ILE A 440 -43.60 -10.87 -21.18
C ILE A 440 -44.15 -9.43 -21.39
N ILE A 441 -44.39 -9.07 -22.64
CA ILE A 441 -44.89 -7.76 -23.00
C ILE A 441 -46.42 -7.71 -22.85
N ASN A 442 -47.12 -8.76 -23.29
CA ASN A 442 -48.56 -8.89 -23.19
C ASN A 442 -48.95 -10.15 -22.44
N PRO A 443 -49.06 -10.12 -21.10
CA PRO A 443 -49.38 -11.29 -20.30
C PRO A 443 -50.83 -11.77 -20.53
N GLN A 444 -50.98 -13.04 -20.90
CA GLN A 444 -52.22 -13.74 -20.98
C GLN A 444 -52.69 -14.23 -19.61
N LYS A 445 -53.90 -14.76 -19.47
CA LYS A 445 -54.36 -15.34 -18.22
C LYS A 445 -53.31 -16.32 -17.63
N GLY A 446 -52.87 -16.03 -16.40
CA GLY A 446 -51.80 -16.85 -15.80
C GLY A 446 -51.11 -16.17 -14.61
N ILE A 447 -50.04 -16.85 -14.12
CA ILE A 447 -49.22 -16.39 -13.00
C ILE A 447 -47.88 -15.88 -13.56
N TYR A 448 -47.47 -14.72 -13.13
CA TYR A 448 -46.29 -13.99 -13.57
C TYR A 448 -45.53 -13.43 -12.34
N ILE A 449 -44.36 -12.91 -12.57
CA ILE A 449 -43.59 -12.13 -11.58
C ILE A 449 -43.52 -10.68 -12.08
N ARG A 450 -43.94 -9.73 -11.26
CA ARG A 450 -43.84 -8.30 -11.50
C ARG A 450 -43.23 -7.63 -10.27
N ASN A 451 -42.15 -6.89 -10.43
CA ASN A 451 -41.43 -6.24 -9.33
C ASN A 451 -41.10 -7.22 -8.18
N GLY A 452 -40.62 -8.42 -8.49
CA GLY A 452 -40.26 -9.44 -7.51
C GLY A 452 -41.46 -10.09 -6.77
N LYS A 453 -42.72 -9.75 -7.13
CA LYS A 453 -43.93 -10.28 -6.51
C LYS A 453 -44.78 -11.07 -7.50
N LYS A 454 -45.50 -12.08 -6.96
CA LYS A 454 -46.48 -12.82 -7.74
C LYS A 454 -47.55 -11.87 -8.30
N TYR A 455 -47.73 -11.92 -9.63
CA TYR A 455 -48.73 -11.15 -10.37
C TYR A 455 -49.67 -12.12 -11.10
N VAL A 456 -50.98 -11.99 -10.92
CA VAL A 456 -51.96 -12.88 -11.53
C VAL A 456 -52.77 -12.10 -12.51
N VAL A 457 -52.79 -12.55 -13.77
CA VAL A 457 -53.71 -12.08 -14.82
C VAL A 457 -54.89 -13.03 -14.84
N LYS A 458 -56.11 -12.54 -14.56
CA LYS A 458 -57.35 -13.31 -14.50
C LYS A 458 -58.00 -13.48 -15.88
#